data_9cc43ac6e3d03ed355ec40a2e68583e2
#
_entry.id   9cc43ac6e3d03ed355ec40a2e68583e2
#
_cell.length_a   1.000
_cell.length_b   1.000
_cell.length_c   1.000
_cell.angle_alpha   90.00
_cell.angle_beta   90.00
_cell.angle_gamma   90.00
#
_symmetry.space_group_name_H-M   'P 1'
#
loop_
_entity.id
_entity.type
_entity.pdbx_description
1 polymer ?
#
loop_
_entity_poly.entity_id
_entity_poly.type
_entity_poly.pdbx_seq_one_letter_code
_entity_poly.pdbx_strand_id
1 'polypeptide(L)'
;MPDHPHAAIAKRLKRANGHLESIIEMIEQQRPCAQIAQQLQAVEGAIENAKKALITDHFSHSLKGSGAKALLRDFEAIAKYL
;
A
#
# COMPACT_ATOMS: atom_id res chain seq x y z
N MET A 1 -11.11 -10.65 19.38
CA MET A 1 -10.48 -9.34 19.17
C MET A 1 -10.89 -8.77 17.83
N PRO A 2 -11.48 -7.61 17.81
CA PRO A 2 -11.86 -7.04 16.52
C PRO A 2 -10.61 -6.70 15.72
N ASP A 3 -10.60 -7.06 14.47
CA ASP A 3 -9.49 -6.75 13.60
C ASP A 3 -9.46 -5.26 13.31
N HIS A 4 -8.27 -4.74 13.20
CA HIS A 4 -8.07 -3.39 12.70
C HIS A 4 -8.63 -3.33 11.27
N PRO A 5 -9.38 -2.25 10.89
CA PRO A 5 -9.99 -2.17 9.55
C PRO A 5 -9.00 -2.39 8.40
N HIS A 6 -7.73 -2.05 8.62
CA HIS A 6 -6.70 -2.15 7.60
C HIS A 6 -5.68 -3.24 7.90
N ALA A 7 -6.03 -4.24 8.71
CA ALA A 7 -5.10 -5.29 9.12
C ALA A 7 -4.52 -6.07 7.94
N ALA A 8 -5.36 -6.39 6.96
CA ALA A 8 -4.92 -7.12 5.77
C ALA A 8 -3.94 -6.30 4.94
N ILE A 9 -4.15 -4.98 4.88
CA ILE A 9 -3.28 -4.07 4.14
C ILE A 9 -1.94 -3.95 4.86
N ALA A 10 -1.96 -3.86 6.19
CA ALA A 10 -0.73 -3.86 6.99
C ALA A 10 0.11 -5.11 6.74
N LYS A 11 -0.55 -6.27 6.64
CA LYS A 11 0.14 -7.53 6.32
C LYS A 11 0.81 -7.48 4.94
N ARG A 12 0.12 -6.93 3.96
CA ARG A 12 0.68 -6.76 2.61
C ARG A 12 1.92 -5.88 2.65
N LEU A 13 1.87 -4.78 3.41
CA LEU A 13 3.00 -3.86 3.51
C LEU A 13 4.17 -4.49 4.27
N LYS A 14 3.91 -5.30 5.28
CA LYS A 14 4.97 -6.04 5.98
C LYS A 14 5.66 -7.01 5.02
N ARG A 15 4.90 -7.65 4.15
CA ARG A 15 5.44 -8.55 3.15
C ARG A 15 6.31 -7.79 2.13
N ALA A 16 5.82 -6.63 1.69
CA ALA A 16 6.59 -5.76 0.79
C ALA A 16 7.87 -5.24 1.47
N ASN A 17 7.80 -4.97 2.77
CA ASN A 17 8.95 -4.53 3.54
C ASN A 17 10.04 -5.61 3.59
N GLY A 18 9.64 -6.86 3.82
CA GLY A 18 10.59 -7.99 3.78
C GLY A 18 11.21 -8.15 2.39
N HIS A 19 10.42 -7.97 1.35
CA HIS A 19 10.91 -8.02 -0.02
C HIS A 19 11.91 -6.89 -0.28
N LEU A 20 11.63 -5.69 0.22
CA LEU A 20 12.54 -4.54 0.09
C LEU A 20 13.87 -4.81 0.80
N GLU A 21 13.84 -5.42 1.97
CA GLU A 21 15.06 -5.81 2.67
C GLU A 21 15.90 -6.76 1.84
N SER A 22 15.27 -7.74 1.17
CA SER A 22 15.97 -8.65 0.26
C SER A 22 16.63 -7.91 -0.90
N ILE A 23 15.95 -6.88 -1.42
CA ILE A 23 16.50 -6.06 -2.51
C ILE A 23 17.75 -5.29 -2.04
N ILE A 24 17.71 -4.76 -0.83
CA ILE A 24 18.87 -4.08 -0.25
C ILE A 24 20.05 -5.04 -0.18
N GLU A 25 19.81 -6.27 0.26
CA GLU A 25 20.85 -7.30 0.28
C GLU A 25 21.39 -7.59 -1.13
N MET A 26 20.54 -7.64 -2.13
CA MET A 26 20.95 -7.85 -3.52
C MET A 26 21.90 -6.73 -3.99
N ILE A 27 21.61 -5.49 -3.61
CA ILE A 27 22.47 -4.36 -3.94
C ILE A 27 23.83 -4.50 -3.25
N GLU A 28 23.81 -4.87 -1.97
CA GLU A 28 25.04 -5.06 -1.20
C GLU A 28 25.90 -6.21 -1.73
N GLN A 29 25.23 -7.23 -2.26
CA GLN A 29 25.89 -8.38 -2.88
C GLN A 29 26.31 -8.13 -4.33
N GLN A 30 26.05 -6.93 -4.83
CA GLN A 30 26.41 -6.53 -6.20
C GLN A 30 25.74 -7.43 -7.26
N ARG A 31 24.49 -7.81 -7.03
CA ARG A 31 23.73 -8.58 -8.01
C ARG A 31 23.50 -7.74 -9.27
N PRO A 32 23.24 -8.39 -10.41
CA PRO A 32 23.03 -7.64 -11.67
C PRO A 32 21.93 -6.60 -11.56
N CYS A 33 22.19 -5.42 -12.08
CA CYS A 33 21.26 -4.29 -12.00
C CYS A 33 19.88 -4.63 -12.58
N ALA A 34 19.83 -5.42 -13.67
CA ALA A 34 18.56 -5.81 -14.27
C ALA A 34 17.70 -6.63 -13.30
N GLN A 35 18.32 -7.52 -12.52
CA GLN A 35 17.59 -8.29 -11.51
C GLN A 35 17.07 -7.40 -10.41
N ILE A 36 17.89 -6.47 -9.94
CA ILE A 36 17.50 -5.54 -8.89
C ILE A 36 16.34 -4.65 -9.35
N ALA A 37 16.43 -4.13 -10.57
CA ALA A 37 15.38 -3.29 -11.14
C ALA A 37 14.05 -4.04 -11.26
N GLN A 38 14.10 -5.31 -11.66
CA GLN A 38 12.90 -6.15 -11.77
C GLN A 38 12.25 -6.35 -10.40
N GLN A 39 13.06 -6.59 -9.37
CA GLN A 39 12.56 -6.76 -8.02
C GLN A 39 11.97 -5.47 -7.46
N LEU A 40 12.59 -4.34 -7.75
CA LEU A 40 12.06 -3.03 -7.36
C LEU A 40 10.71 -2.76 -8.00
N GLN A 41 10.56 -3.11 -9.28
CA GLN A 41 9.29 -2.95 -9.97
C GLN A 41 8.20 -3.77 -9.29
N ALA A 42 8.51 -4.99 -8.85
CA ALA A 42 7.57 -5.83 -8.15
C ALA A 42 7.13 -5.20 -6.81
N VAL A 43 8.08 -4.62 -6.06
CA VAL A 43 7.77 -3.94 -4.79
C VAL A 43 6.92 -2.70 -5.04
N GLU A 44 7.25 -1.92 -6.06
CA GLU A 44 6.45 -0.75 -6.42
C GLU A 44 5.00 -1.14 -6.70
N GLY A 45 4.80 -2.22 -7.45
CA GLY A 45 3.45 -2.73 -7.75
C GLY A 45 2.71 -3.15 -6.49
N ALA A 46 3.41 -3.82 -5.57
CA ALA A 46 2.82 -4.26 -4.32
C ALA A 46 2.39 -3.07 -3.45
N ILE A 47 3.22 -2.03 -3.39
CA ILE A 47 2.90 -0.82 -2.63
C ILE A 47 1.73 -0.07 -3.28
N GLU A 48 1.74 0.05 -4.60
CA GLU A 48 0.64 0.69 -5.33
C GLU A 48 -0.69 -0.02 -5.08
N ASN A 49 -0.67 -1.35 -5.13
CA ASN A 49 -1.88 -2.14 -4.87
C ASN A 49 -2.34 -1.99 -3.43
N ALA A 50 -1.42 -1.92 -2.48
CA ALA A 50 -1.76 -1.69 -1.07
C ALA A 50 -2.40 -0.32 -0.88
N LYS A 51 -1.87 0.70 -1.55
CA LYS A 51 -2.44 2.05 -1.50
C LYS A 51 -3.87 2.07 -2.02
N LYS A 52 -4.11 1.44 -3.17
CA LYS A 52 -5.45 1.36 -3.75
C LYS A 52 -6.41 0.62 -2.84
N ALA A 53 -5.95 -0.49 -2.25
CA ALA A 53 -6.77 -1.26 -1.32
C ALA A 53 -7.10 -0.46 -0.07
N LEU A 54 -6.14 0.30 0.44
CA LEU A 54 -6.34 1.17 1.60
C LEU A 54 -7.42 2.21 1.33
N ILE A 55 -7.34 2.87 0.18
CA ILE A 55 -8.28 3.94 -0.18
C ILE A 55 -9.68 3.36 -0.39
N THR A 56 -9.79 2.23 -1.10
CA THR A 56 -11.07 1.57 -1.33
C THR A 56 -11.69 1.12 0.00
N ASP A 57 -10.89 0.53 0.87
CA ASP A 57 -11.33 0.04 2.17
C ASP A 57 -11.80 1.21 3.05
N HIS A 58 -11.05 2.30 3.04
CA HIS A 58 -11.38 3.50 3.78
C HIS A 58 -12.75 4.06 3.37
N PHE A 59 -13.00 4.20 2.07
CA PHE A 59 -14.27 4.73 1.60
C PHE A 59 -15.44 3.76 1.83
N SER A 60 -15.19 2.47 1.76
CA SER A 60 -16.22 1.48 2.09
C SER A 60 -16.70 1.63 3.53
N HIS A 61 -15.79 1.91 4.46
CA HIS A 61 -16.13 2.15 5.85
C HIS A 61 -16.80 3.51 6.05
N SER A 62 -16.30 4.53 5.38
CA SER A 62 -16.81 5.90 5.51
C SER A 62 -18.25 6.04 5.00
N LEU A 63 -18.61 5.29 3.97
CA LEU A 63 -19.99 5.33 3.44
C LEU A 63 -21.03 4.87 4.45
N LYS A 64 -20.63 4.11 5.46
CA LYS A 64 -21.56 3.55 6.45
C LYS A 64 -21.84 4.49 7.62
N GLY A 65 -21.01 5.49 7.85
CA GLY A 65 -21.10 6.26 9.07
C GLY A 65 -20.95 7.76 8.94
N SER A 66 -20.59 8.29 7.79
CA SER A 66 -20.31 9.71 7.61
C SER A 66 -21.37 10.43 6.81
N GLY A 67 -21.60 11.70 7.13
CA GLY A 67 -22.45 12.54 6.33
C GLY A 67 -21.81 12.88 4.99
N ALA A 68 -22.63 13.34 4.04
CA ALA A 68 -22.18 13.63 2.68
C ALA A 68 -21.07 14.66 2.62
N LYS A 69 -21.12 15.70 3.46
CA LYS A 69 -20.08 16.74 3.49
C LYS A 69 -18.75 16.20 3.96
N ALA A 70 -18.76 15.39 5.03
CA ALA A 70 -17.55 14.79 5.56
C ALA A 70 -16.92 13.82 4.56
N LEU A 71 -17.77 13.04 3.88
CA LEU A 71 -17.31 12.10 2.86
C LEU A 71 -16.68 12.82 1.68
N LEU A 72 -17.27 13.93 1.24
CA LEU A 72 -16.77 14.72 0.12
C LEU A 72 -15.41 15.35 0.46
N ARG A 73 -15.25 15.91 1.66
CA ARG A 73 -13.97 16.47 2.10
C ARG A 73 -12.88 15.41 2.12
N ASP A 74 -13.22 14.24 2.63
CA ASP A 74 -12.29 13.12 2.72
C ASP A 74 -11.88 12.67 1.32
N PHE A 75 -12.83 12.57 0.40
CA PHE A 75 -12.55 12.23 -0.99
C PHE A 75 -11.61 13.25 -1.63
N GLU A 76 -11.88 14.53 -1.45
CA GLU A 76 -11.04 15.60 -2.00
C GLU A 76 -9.60 15.52 -1.49
N ALA A 77 -9.42 15.19 -0.20
CA ALA A 77 -8.09 15.07 0.41
C ALA A 77 -7.30 13.88 -0.13
N ILE A 78 -8.00 12.80 -0.48
CA ILE A 78 -7.38 11.53 -0.87
C ILE A 78 -7.27 11.36 -2.39
N ALA A 79 -8.16 12.00 -3.16
CA ALA A 79 -8.28 11.80 -4.60
C ALA A 79 -6.97 12.02 -5.35
N LYS A 80 -6.13 12.92 -4.88
CA LYS A 80 -4.83 13.22 -5.53
C LYS A 80 -3.84 12.05 -5.43
N TYR A 81 -4.13 11.06 -4.60
CA TYR A 81 -3.28 9.89 -4.45
C TYR A 81 -3.82 8.66 -5.18
N LEU A 82 -4.92 8.81 -5.85
CA LEU A 82 -5.51 7.71 -6.61
C LEU A 82 -4.70 7.36 -7.86
#